data_ae7e4aacc3d1955a64619a1909694908
#
_entry.id   ae7e4aacc3d1955a64619a1909694908
#
_cell.length_a   1.000
_cell.length_b   1.000
_cell.length_c   1.000
_cell.angle_alpha   90.00
_cell.angle_beta   90.00
_cell.angle_gamma   90.00
#
_symmetry.space_group_name_H-M   'P 1'
#
loop_
_entity.id
_entity.type
_entity.pdbx_description
1 polymer ?
#
loop_
_entity_poly.entity_id
_entity_poly.type
_entity_poly.pdbx_seq_one_letter_code
_entity_poly.pdbx_strand_id
1 'polypeptide(L)'
;MLITNTERLLLPRTKLKNGTVVFEQRSGNFSFTTQVSQAYEILAIGGGGGAATLGGGSSGIFIGIKYFNKGDIISGTVGTGSGGGNRNGWAQRGNPTVVNGLVSVEGGGGGDSQRNGGLYHGAGGGIPTITGTFLKILRSEPGNSFHDIWWGGVSKLTNTQDGPGAGGTNYVGLSKFPGNPGVSGIIRITAIWPIPLN
;
A
#
# COMPACT_ATOMS: atom_id res chain seq x y z
N MET A 1 4.85 21.30 -60.18
CA MET A 1 5.49 21.42 -58.87
C MET A 1 4.84 20.40 -57.96
N LEU A 2 5.47 19.24 -57.84
CA LEU A 2 4.97 18.14 -56.99
C LEU A 2 5.30 18.47 -55.54
N ILE A 3 4.28 18.63 -54.71
CA ILE A 3 4.42 18.63 -53.26
C ILE A 3 4.43 17.18 -52.84
N THR A 4 5.62 16.67 -52.61
CA THR A 4 5.83 15.35 -52.01
C THR A 4 5.31 15.37 -50.60
N ASN A 5 4.29 14.58 -50.39
CA ASN A 5 3.70 14.31 -49.10
C ASN A 5 4.65 13.41 -48.31
N THR A 6 5.63 14.00 -47.68
CA THR A 6 6.63 13.28 -46.97
C THR A 6 6.46 13.48 -45.47
N GLU A 7 6.41 12.37 -44.80
CA GLU A 7 6.65 12.20 -43.39
C GLU A 7 5.51 12.57 -42.44
N ARG A 8 4.42 11.82 -42.53
CA ARG A 8 3.83 11.36 -41.32
C ARG A 8 4.91 10.51 -40.60
N LEU A 9 5.67 11.15 -39.75
CA LEU A 9 6.43 10.40 -38.72
C LEU A 9 5.37 9.65 -37.91
N LEU A 10 5.12 8.41 -38.30
CA LEU A 10 4.46 7.43 -37.47
C LEU A 10 5.41 7.11 -36.32
N LEU A 11 5.54 8.05 -35.40
CA LEU A 11 6.05 7.72 -34.09
C LEU A 11 5.14 6.62 -33.58
N PRO A 12 5.67 5.45 -33.27
CA PRO A 12 4.88 4.41 -32.65
C PRO A 12 4.40 4.94 -31.31
N ARG A 13 3.20 5.49 -31.26
CA ARG A 13 2.49 5.74 -30.01
C ARG A 13 1.99 4.40 -29.51
N THR A 14 2.89 3.50 -29.22
CA THR A 14 2.55 2.25 -28.57
C THR A 14 2.18 2.57 -27.13
N LYS A 15 0.90 2.89 -26.93
CA LYS A 15 0.33 2.91 -25.60
C LYS A 15 0.40 1.50 -25.04
N LEU A 16 0.77 1.39 -23.79
CA LEU A 16 0.69 0.12 -23.10
C LEU A 16 -0.78 -0.32 -23.02
N LYS A 17 -1.02 -1.61 -23.13
CA LYS A 17 -2.36 -2.19 -23.03
C LYS A 17 -2.97 -1.82 -21.67
N ASN A 18 -4.26 -1.45 -21.69
CA ASN A 18 -5.03 -1.17 -20.49
C ASN A 18 -4.98 -2.36 -19.51
N GLY A 19 -4.76 -2.07 -18.23
CA GLY A 19 -4.66 -3.08 -17.19
C GLY A 19 -3.30 -3.80 -17.12
N THR A 20 -2.30 -3.39 -17.94
CA THR A 20 -0.96 -3.97 -17.83
C THR A 20 -0.27 -3.46 -16.57
N VAL A 21 0.07 -4.37 -15.65
CA VAL A 21 0.95 -4.06 -14.52
C VAL A 21 2.35 -3.84 -15.07
N VAL A 22 2.87 -2.63 -14.92
CA VAL A 22 4.20 -2.23 -15.43
C VAL A 22 5.26 -2.22 -14.34
N PHE A 23 4.83 -2.16 -13.09
CA PHE A 23 5.73 -2.21 -11.93
C PHE A 23 4.98 -2.72 -10.71
N GLU A 24 5.62 -3.59 -9.93
CA GLU A 24 5.15 -4.03 -8.60
C GLU A 24 6.34 -4.29 -7.69
N GLN A 25 6.24 -3.83 -6.43
CA GLN A 25 7.25 -4.10 -5.41
C GLN A 25 6.59 -4.19 -4.02
N ARG A 26 7.16 -5.03 -3.14
CA ARG A 26 6.62 -5.33 -1.80
C ARG A 26 7.54 -4.92 -0.65
N SER A 27 8.69 -4.37 -0.91
CA SER A 27 9.60 -3.87 0.15
C SER A 27 10.68 -2.97 -0.40
N GLY A 28 11.21 -2.07 0.43
CA GLY A 28 12.36 -1.25 0.15
C GLY A 28 12.08 -0.07 -0.78
N ASN A 29 13.14 0.62 -1.16
CA ASN A 29 13.06 1.76 -2.07
C ASN A 29 12.74 1.31 -3.48
N PHE A 30 11.96 2.11 -4.19
CA PHE A 30 11.63 1.86 -5.60
C PHE A 30 11.82 3.10 -6.45
N SER A 31 12.06 2.86 -7.73
CA SER A 31 12.09 3.89 -8.77
C SER A 31 11.62 3.27 -10.09
N PHE A 32 10.59 3.85 -10.69
CA PHE A 32 10.04 3.43 -11.96
C PHE A 32 10.03 4.61 -12.93
N THR A 33 10.64 4.46 -14.10
CA THR A 33 10.61 5.45 -15.17
C THR A 33 9.53 5.10 -16.18
N THR A 34 8.59 6.01 -16.41
CA THR A 34 7.47 5.81 -17.35
C THR A 34 7.98 5.67 -18.77
N GLN A 35 7.57 4.61 -19.45
CA GLN A 35 8.02 4.30 -20.82
C GLN A 35 7.20 5.02 -21.89
N VAL A 36 5.97 5.41 -21.56
CA VAL A 36 5.00 6.01 -22.48
C VAL A 36 4.22 7.11 -21.75
N SER A 37 3.92 8.20 -22.45
CA SER A 37 3.04 9.26 -21.92
C SER A 37 1.59 8.77 -21.92
N GLN A 38 1.07 8.44 -20.74
CA GLN A 38 -0.32 7.98 -20.53
C GLN A 38 -0.75 8.09 -19.07
N ALA A 39 -1.98 7.71 -18.77
CA ALA A 39 -2.44 7.57 -17.39
C ALA A 39 -1.95 6.24 -16.79
N TYR A 40 -1.60 6.30 -15.51
CA TYR A 40 -1.24 5.15 -14.69
C TYR A 40 -2.07 5.14 -13.42
N GLU A 41 -2.54 3.96 -13.05
CA GLU A 41 -3.10 3.71 -11.74
C GLU A 41 -1.96 3.41 -10.77
N ILE A 42 -1.98 4.08 -9.63
CA ILE A 42 -1.06 3.88 -8.52
C ILE A 42 -1.84 3.25 -7.38
N LEU A 43 -1.50 2.02 -7.02
CA LEU A 43 -1.96 1.36 -5.82
C LEU A 43 -0.84 1.38 -4.78
N ALA A 44 -1.12 1.88 -3.59
CA ALA A 44 -0.20 1.91 -2.46
C ALA A 44 -0.88 1.38 -1.18
N ILE A 45 -0.18 0.51 -0.46
CA ILE A 45 -0.59 -0.05 0.83
C ILE A 45 0.63 -0.04 1.74
N GLY A 46 0.50 0.47 2.96
CA GLY A 46 1.55 0.47 3.98
C GLY A 46 1.78 -0.91 4.56
N GLY A 47 2.75 -1.04 5.45
CA GLY A 47 2.99 -2.28 6.19
C GLY A 47 1.96 -2.48 7.31
N GLY A 48 1.60 -3.71 7.62
CA GLY A 48 0.76 -4.07 8.76
C GLY A 48 1.50 -3.94 10.09
N GLY A 49 0.80 -3.67 11.15
CA GLY A 49 1.31 -3.68 12.52
C GLY A 49 1.54 -5.10 13.02
N GLY A 50 2.52 -5.29 13.89
CA GLY A 50 2.76 -6.58 14.54
C GLY A 50 1.74 -6.91 15.63
N ALA A 51 1.56 -8.18 15.94
CA ALA A 51 0.78 -8.62 17.08
C ALA A 51 1.63 -8.69 18.36
N ALA A 52 1.01 -8.39 19.49
CA ALA A 52 1.52 -8.76 20.83
C ALA A 52 0.52 -9.73 21.45
N THR A 53 -0.14 -9.38 22.56
CA THR A 53 -1.28 -10.14 23.07
C THR A 53 -2.50 -9.94 22.17
N LEU A 54 -2.68 -8.73 21.65
CA LEU A 54 -3.71 -8.39 20.67
C LEU A 54 -3.13 -8.40 19.25
N GLY A 55 -3.99 -8.65 18.27
CA GLY A 55 -3.63 -8.56 16.87
C GLY A 55 -3.22 -7.14 16.46
N GLY A 56 -2.31 -7.02 15.52
CA GLY A 56 -1.93 -5.75 14.91
C GLY A 56 -3.00 -5.22 13.95
N GLY A 57 -3.08 -3.91 13.76
CA GLY A 57 -3.95 -3.28 12.78
C GLY A 57 -3.43 -3.46 11.33
N SER A 58 -4.33 -3.45 10.36
CA SER A 58 -3.93 -3.39 8.96
C SER A 58 -3.60 -1.95 8.54
N SER A 59 -2.82 -1.80 7.48
CA SER A 59 -2.59 -0.51 6.85
C SER A 59 -3.79 -0.03 6.05
N GLY A 60 -3.81 1.26 5.71
CA GLY A 60 -4.72 1.81 4.72
C GLY A 60 -4.42 1.37 3.30
N ILE A 61 -5.30 1.73 2.39
CA ILE A 61 -5.15 1.53 0.94
C ILE A 61 -5.41 2.85 0.22
N PHE A 62 -4.59 3.10 -0.79
CA PHE A 62 -4.79 4.18 -1.76
C PHE A 62 -4.75 3.61 -3.18
N ILE A 63 -5.70 4.04 -4.01
CA ILE A 63 -5.71 3.79 -5.45
C ILE A 63 -6.09 5.10 -6.15
N GLY A 64 -5.19 5.61 -7.00
CA GLY A 64 -5.43 6.84 -7.74
C GLY A 64 -4.87 6.77 -9.16
N ILE A 65 -5.49 7.51 -10.08
CA ILE A 65 -5.08 7.61 -11.47
C ILE A 65 -4.42 8.97 -11.71
N LYS A 66 -3.22 8.97 -12.28
CA LYS A 66 -2.47 10.17 -12.65
C LYS A 66 -1.86 10.01 -14.03
N TYR A 67 -1.84 11.11 -14.79
CA TYR A 67 -1.13 11.16 -16.06
C TYR A 67 0.35 11.46 -15.83
N PHE A 68 1.21 10.72 -16.52
CA PHE A 68 2.66 10.94 -16.53
C PHE A 68 3.15 11.02 -17.97
N ASN A 69 4.17 11.85 -18.18
CA ASN A 69 4.87 11.91 -19.45
C ASN A 69 5.91 10.78 -19.52
N LYS A 70 6.26 10.37 -20.74
CA LYS A 70 7.40 9.46 -20.94
C LYS A 70 8.66 10.06 -20.32
N GLY A 71 9.33 9.28 -19.50
CA GLY A 71 10.54 9.68 -18.80
C GLY A 71 10.31 10.24 -17.39
N ASP A 72 9.05 10.49 -16.98
CA ASP A 72 8.77 10.85 -15.59
C ASP A 72 9.15 9.71 -14.65
N ILE A 73 9.65 10.06 -13.46
CA ILE A 73 10.07 9.08 -12.45
C ILE A 73 9.04 9.03 -11.33
N ILE A 74 8.54 7.84 -11.05
CA ILE A 74 7.71 7.53 -9.89
C ILE A 74 8.58 6.76 -8.90
N SER A 75 8.84 7.35 -7.74
CA SER A 75 9.77 6.77 -6.75
C SER A 75 9.22 6.86 -5.34
N GLY A 76 9.83 6.10 -4.44
CA GLY A 76 9.43 6.11 -3.04
C GLY A 76 9.96 4.92 -2.25
N THR A 77 9.23 4.56 -1.19
CA THR A 77 9.56 3.43 -0.32
C THR A 77 8.33 2.62 -0.01
N VAL A 78 8.41 1.30 -0.10
CA VAL A 78 7.35 0.38 0.30
C VAL A 78 7.51 0.05 1.78
N GLY A 79 6.45 0.23 2.55
CA GLY A 79 6.42 -0.02 3.97
C GLY A 79 6.56 -1.50 4.31
N THR A 80 7.44 -1.82 5.24
CA THR A 80 7.55 -3.16 5.81
C THR A 80 6.53 -3.37 6.91
N GLY A 81 6.02 -4.58 7.07
CA GLY A 81 5.31 -4.97 8.28
C GLY A 81 6.24 -4.91 9.49
N SER A 82 5.71 -4.64 10.65
CA SER A 82 6.49 -4.64 11.88
C SER A 82 6.59 -6.02 12.51
N GLY A 83 7.63 -6.23 13.31
CA GLY A 83 7.80 -7.45 14.11
C GLY A 83 6.71 -7.62 15.16
N GLY A 84 6.47 -8.85 15.57
CA GLY A 84 5.60 -9.15 16.71
C GLY A 84 6.20 -8.65 18.02
N GLY A 85 5.35 -8.25 18.96
CA GLY A 85 5.70 -7.86 20.32
C GLY A 85 5.81 -9.05 21.27
N ASN A 86 6.40 -8.83 22.44
CA ASN A 86 6.46 -9.81 23.52
C ASN A 86 5.31 -9.61 24.52
N ARG A 87 5.18 -10.54 25.49
CA ARG A 87 4.12 -10.56 26.50
C ARG A 87 4.01 -9.27 27.34
N ASN A 88 5.07 -8.50 27.46
CA ASN A 88 5.18 -7.34 28.34
C ASN A 88 5.36 -6.04 27.58
N GLY A 89 5.28 -6.06 26.25
CA GLY A 89 5.53 -4.91 25.39
C GLY A 89 4.54 -4.78 24.24
N TRP A 90 4.46 -3.59 23.70
CA TRP A 90 3.69 -3.27 22.52
C TRP A 90 4.40 -3.83 21.29
N ALA A 91 3.66 -4.36 20.35
CA ALA A 91 4.16 -4.53 19.00
C ALA A 91 4.25 -3.16 18.30
N GLN A 92 5.16 -3.05 17.37
CA GLN A 92 5.35 -1.78 16.67
C GLN A 92 4.35 -1.59 15.52
N ARG A 93 4.16 -0.34 15.15
CA ARG A 93 3.43 0.02 13.93
C ARG A 93 4.21 -0.43 12.70
N GLY A 94 3.53 -0.86 11.65
CA GLY A 94 4.12 -1.06 10.32
C GLY A 94 4.61 0.25 9.72
N ASN A 95 5.59 0.18 8.85
CA ASN A 95 6.13 1.35 8.17
C ASN A 95 5.19 1.85 7.06
N PRO A 96 5.18 3.16 6.77
CA PRO A 96 4.38 3.71 5.69
C PRO A 96 4.94 3.30 4.31
N THR A 97 4.05 3.16 3.33
CA THR A 97 4.41 3.21 1.92
C THR A 97 4.29 4.64 1.44
N VAL A 98 5.37 5.17 0.91
CA VAL A 98 5.45 6.55 0.41
C VAL A 98 5.71 6.54 -1.08
N VAL A 99 4.87 7.25 -1.84
CA VAL A 99 5.11 7.61 -3.24
C VAL A 99 5.45 9.09 -3.25
N ASN A 100 6.71 9.43 -3.50
CA ASN A 100 7.25 10.78 -3.34
C ASN A 100 6.41 11.83 -4.07
N GLY A 101 6.01 12.88 -3.33
CA GLY A 101 5.22 13.99 -3.85
C GLY A 101 3.77 13.63 -4.25
N LEU A 102 3.30 12.41 -3.96
CA LEU A 102 1.97 11.95 -4.35
C LEU A 102 1.11 11.49 -3.17
N VAL A 103 1.56 10.49 -2.44
CA VAL A 103 0.78 9.90 -1.35
C VAL A 103 1.68 9.20 -0.34
N SER A 104 1.29 9.27 0.92
CA SER A 104 1.83 8.44 2.01
C SER A 104 0.70 7.61 2.60
N VAL A 105 0.86 6.30 2.64
CA VAL A 105 -0.11 5.39 3.26
C VAL A 105 0.52 4.83 4.52
N GLU A 106 0.04 5.27 5.66
CA GLU A 106 0.56 4.84 6.96
C GLU A 106 0.41 3.34 7.17
N GLY A 107 1.34 2.77 7.93
CA GLY A 107 1.26 1.40 8.40
C GLY A 107 0.18 1.19 9.46
N GLY A 108 -0.27 -0.03 9.62
CA GLY A 108 -1.18 -0.43 10.69
C GLY A 108 -0.51 -0.31 12.06
N GLY A 109 -1.26 0.01 13.09
CA GLY A 109 -0.76 0.10 14.46
C GLY A 109 -0.38 -1.26 15.03
N GLY A 110 0.57 -1.29 15.96
CA GLY A 110 0.97 -2.51 16.67
C GLY A 110 -0.07 -2.93 17.72
N GLY A 111 -0.19 -4.22 17.98
CA GLY A 111 -1.05 -4.77 19.03
C GLY A 111 -0.49 -4.49 20.44
N ASP A 112 -1.38 -4.38 21.42
CA ASP A 112 -1.04 -4.12 22.83
C ASP A 112 -0.79 -5.39 23.63
N SER A 113 -0.12 -5.24 24.77
CA SER A 113 0.03 -6.28 25.79
C SER A 113 -0.98 -6.08 26.92
N GLN A 114 -1.57 -7.17 27.38
CA GLN A 114 -2.72 -7.24 28.32
C GLN A 114 -2.46 -6.76 29.76
N ARG A 115 -1.36 -6.06 30.07
CA ARG A 115 -0.91 -5.96 31.49
C ARG A 115 -1.57 -4.92 32.38
N ASN A 116 -2.39 -3.98 31.89
CA ASN A 116 -2.83 -2.85 32.71
C ASN A 116 -4.33 -2.72 32.93
N GLY A 117 -5.14 -3.76 32.83
CA GLY A 117 -6.56 -3.71 33.20
C GLY A 117 -7.39 -2.64 32.46
N GLY A 118 -6.82 -1.98 31.47
CA GLY A 118 -7.47 -1.00 30.63
C GLY A 118 -8.15 -1.64 29.41
N LEU A 119 -9.12 -0.96 28.88
CA LEU A 119 -9.82 -1.36 27.65
C LEU A 119 -8.82 -1.68 26.56
N TYR A 120 -8.88 -2.89 26.03
CA TYR A 120 -8.06 -3.38 24.94
C TYR A 120 -8.25 -2.48 23.71
N HIS A 121 -7.28 -1.63 23.46
CA HIS A 121 -7.30 -0.82 22.24
C HIS A 121 -6.53 -1.56 21.16
N GLY A 122 -7.29 -2.18 20.25
CA GLY A 122 -6.74 -2.65 18.98
C GLY A 122 -6.03 -1.52 18.27
N ALA A 123 -4.93 -1.86 17.65
CA ALA A 123 -4.10 -0.90 16.95
C ALA A 123 -4.88 -0.21 15.81
N GLY A 124 -4.88 1.11 15.79
CA GLY A 124 -5.53 1.88 14.73
C GLY A 124 -5.00 1.52 13.35
N GLY A 125 -5.87 1.46 12.38
CA GLY A 125 -5.48 1.27 10.98
C GLY A 125 -4.68 2.45 10.44
N GLY A 126 -3.79 2.21 9.52
CA GLY A 126 -3.05 3.26 8.82
C GLY A 126 -3.96 4.14 7.97
N ILE A 127 -3.62 5.40 7.81
CA ILE A 127 -4.42 6.39 7.07
C ILE A 127 -3.63 6.85 5.84
N PRO A 128 -4.26 6.91 4.62
CA PRO A 128 -3.65 7.54 3.47
C PRO A 128 -3.63 9.08 3.61
N THR A 129 -2.48 9.69 3.34
CA THR A 129 -2.30 11.14 3.25
C THR A 129 -1.90 11.50 1.83
N ILE A 130 -2.76 12.25 1.12
CA ILE A 130 -2.58 12.61 -0.29
C ILE A 130 -1.94 13.99 -0.36
N THR A 131 -0.81 14.10 -1.06
CA THR A 131 -0.07 15.36 -1.25
C THR A 131 -0.02 15.81 -2.71
N GLY A 132 -0.14 14.86 -3.65
CA GLY A 132 -0.12 15.14 -5.09
C GLY A 132 -1.50 15.29 -5.71
N THR A 133 -1.53 15.74 -6.96
CA THR A 133 -2.76 15.87 -7.75
C THR A 133 -2.98 14.60 -8.58
N PHE A 134 -4.19 14.09 -8.57
CA PHE A 134 -4.64 12.93 -9.34
C PHE A 134 -5.77 13.31 -10.30
N LEU A 135 -5.88 12.62 -11.42
CA LEU A 135 -7.03 12.73 -12.33
C LEU A 135 -8.29 12.18 -11.67
N LYS A 136 -8.14 11.08 -10.94
CA LYS A 136 -9.21 10.42 -10.19
C LYS A 136 -8.63 9.65 -9.01
N ILE A 137 -9.30 9.73 -7.87
CA ILE A 137 -9.04 8.85 -6.72
C ILE A 137 -10.13 7.80 -6.72
N LEU A 138 -9.74 6.53 -6.87
CA LEU A 138 -10.66 5.40 -6.92
C LEU A 138 -10.95 4.86 -5.53
N ARG A 139 -9.92 4.88 -4.65
CA ARG A 139 -10.02 4.38 -3.28
C ARG A 139 -9.02 5.08 -2.38
N SER A 140 -9.46 5.52 -1.20
CA SER A 140 -8.61 6.06 -0.15
C SER A 140 -9.28 5.74 1.18
N GLU A 141 -8.85 4.65 1.82
CA GLU A 141 -9.49 4.13 3.02
C GLU A 141 -8.46 3.85 4.11
N PRO A 142 -8.81 4.11 5.37
CA PRO A 142 -7.99 3.69 6.51
C PRO A 142 -7.96 2.16 6.60
N GLY A 143 -6.93 1.66 7.24
CA GLY A 143 -6.85 0.26 7.65
C GLY A 143 -7.88 -0.08 8.71
N ASN A 144 -8.04 -1.37 9.00
CA ASN A 144 -8.87 -1.83 10.08
C ASN A 144 -8.11 -1.78 11.41
N SER A 145 -8.70 -1.17 12.43
CA SER A 145 -8.35 -1.42 13.82
C SER A 145 -9.01 -2.73 14.27
N PHE A 146 -8.32 -3.51 15.10
CA PHE A 146 -8.86 -4.77 15.59
C PHE A 146 -8.85 -4.80 17.13
N HIS A 147 -9.92 -5.30 17.71
CA HIS A 147 -10.11 -5.41 19.16
C HIS A 147 -10.13 -6.86 19.65
N ASP A 148 -9.63 -7.80 18.84
CA ASP A 148 -9.65 -9.22 19.16
C ASP A 148 -8.26 -9.72 19.58
N ILE A 149 -8.24 -10.64 20.55
CA ILE A 149 -7.00 -11.28 21.05
C ILE A 149 -6.40 -12.27 20.05
N TRP A 150 -7.15 -12.70 19.02
CA TRP A 150 -6.73 -13.76 18.12
C TRP A 150 -6.33 -13.27 16.72
N TRP A 151 -7.00 -12.25 16.21
CA TRP A 151 -6.93 -11.87 14.80
C TRP A 151 -6.33 -10.48 14.62
N GLY A 152 -5.46 -10.33 13.63
CA GLY A 152 -5.00 -9.03 13.16
C GLY A 152 -5.96 -8.43 12.11
N GLY A 153 -5.77 -7.16 11.78
CA GLY A 153 -6.50 -6.50 10.71
C GLY A 153 -6.24 -7.15 9.35
N VAL A 154 -7.29 -7.48 8.61
CA VAL A 154 -7.16 -8.05 7.26
C VAL A 154 -6.66 -7.02 6.26
N SER A 155 -5.95 -7.48 5.22
CA SER A 155 -5.53 -6.64 4.10
C SER A 155 -6.73 -5.98 3.42
N LYS A 156 -6.65 -4.69 3.16
CA LYS A 156 -7.68 -3.96 2.41
C LYS A 156 -7.73 -4.32 0.92
N LEU A 157 -6.70 -4.97 0.40
CA LEU A 157 -6.63 -5.40 -1.00
C LEU A 157 -7.27 -6.78 -1.21
N THR A 158 -6.89 -7.74 -0.37
CA THR A 158 -7.26 -9.15 -0.54
C THR A 158 -8.34 -9.62 0.44
N ASN A 159 -8.60 -8.84 1.49
CA ASN A 159 -9.49 -9.20 2.61
C ASN A 159 -9.03 -10.49 3.33
N THR A 160 -7.70 -10.72 3.37
CA THR A 160 -7.08 -11.88 4.03
C THR A 160 -6.02 -11.45 5.04
N GLN A 161 -5.61 -12.36 5.92
CA GLN A 161 -4.60 -12.12 6.97
C GLN A 161 -3.16 -12.13 6.45
N ASP A 162 -2.92 -12.68 5.28
CA ASP A 162 -1.62 -12.81 4.62
C ASP A 162 -1.43 -11.81 3.45
N GLY A 163 -2.46 -11.03 3.16
CA GLY A 163 -2.41 -10.02 2.11
C GLY A 163 -1.56 -8.81 2.47
N PRO A 164 -1.14 -7.99 1.47
CA PRO A 164 -0.33 -6.80 1.71
C PRO A 164 -0.93 -5.88 2.77
N GLY A 165 -0.11 -5.47 3.74
CA GLY A 165 -0.51 -4.59 4.82
C GLY A 165 -1.43 -5.19 5.88
N ALA A 166 -1.67 -6.50 5.88
CA ALA A 166 -2.41 -7.17 6.95
C ALA A 166 -1.66 -7.07 8.28
N GLY A 167 -2.40 -6.91 9.37
CA GLY A 167 -1.85 -6.91 10.72
C GLY A 167 -1.43 -8.30 11.17
N GLY A 168 -0.44 -8.37 12.04
CA GLY A 168 0.00 -9.63 12.65
C GLY A 168 -1.09 -10.26 13.51
N THR A 169 -1.08 -11.58 13.58
CA THR A 169 -2.04 -12.39 14.33
C THR A 169 -1.37 -13.05 15.54
N ASN A 170 -2.13 -13.39 16.57
CA ASN A 170 -1.66 -14.20 17.68
C ASN A 170 -2.50 -15.50 17.78
N TYR A 171 -2.26 -16.44 16.89
CA TYR A 171 -3.07 -17.68 16.74
C TYR A 171 -3.04 -18.64 17.92
N VAL A 172 -2.17 -18.48 18.89
CA VAL A 172 -1.91 -19.54 19.88
C VAL A 172 -2.18 -19.10 21.31
N GLY A 173 -2.99 -18.08 21.50
CA GLY A 173 -3.34 -17.60 22.82
C GLY A 173 -2.13 -17.05 23.60
N LEU A 174 -2.31 -16.91 24.92
CA LEU A 174 -1.32 -16.32 25.83
C LEU A 174 0.03 -17.08 25.93
N SER A 175 0.21 -18.18 25.19
CA SER A 175 1.37 -19.06 25.34
C SER A 175 2.45 -18.89 24.26
N LYS A 176 2.19 -18.21 23.15
CA LYS A 176 3.18 -18.03 22.08
C LYS A 176 3.64 -16.57 21.96
N PHE A 177 4.84 -16.31 22.36
CA PHE A 177 5.53 -15.02 22.16
C PHE A 177 6.87 -15.25 21.46
N PRO A 178 7.28 -14.36 20.58
CA PRO A 178 6.57 -13.14 20.13
C PRO A 178 5.34 -13.46 19.30
N GLY A 179 4.38 -12.50 19.24
CA GLY A 179 3.26 -12.55 18.30
C GLY A 179 3.75 -12.49 16.84
N ASN A 180 2.89 -12.79 15.91
CA ASN A 180 3.27 -12.77 14.49
C ASN A 180 3.54 -11.34 13.99
N PRO A 181 4.47 -11.17 13.05
CA PRO A 181 4.71 -9.90 12.40
C PRO A 181 3.52 -9.49 11.52
N GLY A 182 3.37 -8.19 11.28
CA GLY A 182 2.51 -7.68 10.22
C GLY A 182 3.10 -7.95 8.83
N VAL A 183 2.25 -7.96 7.82
CA VAL A 183 2.65 -8.20 6.43
C VAL A 183 3.13 -6.91 5.79
N SER A 184 4.17 -6.96 4.95
CA SER A 184 4.65 -5.81 4.19
C SER A 184 3.56 -5.23 3.29
N GLY A 185 3.68 -3.95 2.98
CA GLY A 185 2.85 -3.25 2.02
C GLY A 185 3.13 -3.64 0.57
N ILE A 186 2.63 -2.82 -0.34
CA ILE A 186 2.85 -2.98 -1.79
C ILE A 186 2.74 -1.63 -2.47
N ILE A 187 3.54 -1.44 -3.50
CA ILE A 187 3.30 -0.48 -4.58
C ILE A 187 3.04 -1.26 -5.86
N ARG A 188 2.00 -0.87 -6.62
CA ARG A 188 1.74 -1.38 -7.97
C ARG A 188 1.41 -0.22 -8.89
N ILE A 189 1.98 -0.22 -10.08
CA ILE A 189 1.72 0.75 -11.13
C ILE A 189 1.15 0.00 -12.33
N THR A 190 -0.05 0.41 -12.76
CA THR A 190 -0.78 -0.25 -13.84
C THR A 190 -1.05 0.76 -14.96
N ALA A 191 -0.79 0.40 -16.18
CA ALA A 191 -1.11 1.23 -17.35
C ALA A 191 -2.63 1.30 -17.57
N ILE A 192 -3.17 2.52 -17.70
CA ILE A 192 -4.61 2.76 -17.87
C ILE A 192 -4.89 3.45 -19.18
N TRP A 193 -5.80 2.88 -19.99
CA TRP A 193 -6.30 3.48 -21.23
C TRP A 193 -7.58 2.78 -21.70
N PRO A 194 -8.64 3.47 -22.11
CA PRO A 194 -8.85 4.92 -21.99
C PRO A 194 -9.01 5.34 -20.52
N ILE A 195 -8.81 6.64 -20.25
CA ILE A 195 -9.11 7.18 -18.92
C ILE A 195 -10.61 7.05 -18.70
N PRO A 196 -11.09 6.46 -17.61
CA PRO A 196 -12.51 6.43 -17.27
C PRO A 196 -13.00 7.87 -17.04
N LEU A 197 -13.64 8.46 -18.03
CA LEU A 197 -14.37 9.71 -17.87
C LEU A 197 -15.72 9.35 -17.25
N ASN A 198 -16.00 9.88 -16.09
CA ASN A 198 -17.35 9.91 -15.50
C ASN A 198 -17.94 11.25 -15.80
#